data_e17603cfb9e7ad9da0c6d1c4bfbdff87
#
_entry.id   e17603cfb9e7ad9da0c6d1c4bfbdff87
#
_cell.length_a   1.000
_cell.length_b   1.000
_cell.length_c   1.000
_cell.angle_alpha   90.00
_cell.angle_beta   90.00
_cell.angle_gamma   90.00
#
_symmetry.space_group_name_H-M   'P 1'
#
loop_
_entity.id
_entity.type
_entity.pdbx_description
1 polymer ?
#
loop_
_entity_poly.entity_id
_entity_poly.type
_entity_poly.pdbx_seq_one_letter_code
_entity_poly.pdbx_strand_id
1 'polypeptide(L)'
;MPESNFVSRNEIAQLADSLYDARVNSRQCEPLTARAGLSLRDAYSVSEINLKRRMEQEKVKLIGKKIGLTSRAVQKQLGVNEPDFGYLTSDMNVPMGEGVNISALMQPRVEGETAFVLKRTLRGPGITVADVIRATDFVLPCIEIIDSRVKDWKIKIEDTVADNAS
;
A
#
# COMPACT_ATOMS: atom_id res chain seq x y z
N MET A 1 22.72 21.39 15.10
CA MET A 1 22.15 20.43 14.15
C MET A 1 21.08 19.67 14.91
N PRO A 2 19.80 19.67 14.51
CA PRO A 2 18.84 18.80 15.18
C PRO A 2 19.26 17.36 14.92
N GLU A 3 19.33 16.56 15.97
CA GLU A 3 19.55 15.13 15.89
C GLU A 3 18.47 14.54 14.97
N SER A 4 18.90 13.91 13.88
CA SER A 4 17.99 13.17 13.03
C SER A 4 17.49 11.98 13.84
N ASN A 5 16.26 12.07 14.36
CA ASN A 5 15.56 10.95 14.98
C ASN A 5 15.32 9.87 13.90
N PHE A 6 16.34 9.06 13.64
CA PHE A 6 16.16 7.86 12.81
C PHE A 6 15.37 6.86 13.63
N VAL A 7 14.25 6.43 13.07
CA VAL A 7 13.47 5.31 13.63
C VAL A 7 14.34 4.06 13.60
N SER A 8 14.51 3.42 14.75
CA SER A 8 15.32 2.20 14.86
C SER A 8 14.64 1.02 14.17
N ARG A 9 15.43 -0.01 13.82
CA ARG A 9 14.88 -1.26 13.25
C ARG A 9 13.83 -1.92 14.15
N ASN A 10 14.01 -1.81 15.46
CA ASN A 10 13.06 -2.35 16.44
C ASN A 10 11.73 -1.57 16.41
N GLU A 11 11.79 -0.26 16.33
CA GLU A 11 10.58 0.58 16.20
C GLU A 11 9.86 0.32 14.87
N ILE A 12 10.58 0.15 13.76
CA ILE A 12 9.98 -0.24 12.46
C ILE A 12 9.23 -1.57 12.60
N ALA A 13 9.82 -2.56 13.28
CA ALA A 13 9.16 -3.84 13.53
C ALA A 13 7.90 -3.67 14.40
N GLN A 14 7.95 -2.87 15.45
CA GLN A 14 6.78 -2.59 16.31
C GLN A 14 5.66 -1.86 15.55
N LEU A 15 6.00 -0.94 14.65
CA LEU A 15 5.02 -0.28 13.79
C LEU A 15 4.36 -1.28 12.82
N ALA A 16 5.16 -2.20 12.25
CA ALA A 16 4.64 -3.28 11.42
C ALA A 16 3.70 -4.21 12.21
N ASP A 17 4.07 -4.57 13.45
CA ASP A 17 3.22 -5.36 14.34
C ASP A 17 1.89 -4.65 14.61
N SER A 18 1.94 -3.35 14.89
CA SER A 18 0.73 -2.56 15.17
C SER A 18 -0.28 -2.58 14.00
N LEU A 19 0.20 -2.42 12.75
CA LEU A 19 -0.66 -2.49 11.56
C LEU A 19 -1.15 -3.92 11.27
N TYR A 20 -0.28 -4.90 11.46
CA TYR A 20 -0.64 -6.30 11.28
C TYR A 20 -1.73 -6.73 12.26
N ASP A 21 -1.55 -6.39 13.54
CA ASP A 21 -2.55 -6.67 14.59
C ASP A 21 -3.87 -5.94 14.33
N ALA A 22 -3.81 -4.69 13.87
CA ALA A 22 -5.00 -3.93 13.48
C ALA A 22 -5.77 -4.68 12.38
N ARG A 23 -5.08 -5.19 11.35
CA ARG A 23 -5.69 -5.94 10.25
C ARG A 23 -6.29 -7.27 10.73
N VAL A 24 -5.52 -8.06 11.46
CA VAL A 24 -5.94 -9.41 11.89
C VAL A 24 -7.12 -9.36 12.85
N ASN A 25 -7.14 -8.37 13.72
CA ASN A 25 -8.18 -8.22 14.73
C ASN A 25 -9.33 -7.28 14.31
N SER A 26 -9.30 -6.77 13.06
CA SER A 26 -10.27 -5.79 12.54
C SER A 26 -10.48 -4.61 13.51
N ARG A 27 -9.38 -4.09 14.07
CA ARG A 27 -9.38 -3.02 15.06
C ARG A 27 -8.46 -1.89 14.64
N GLN A 28 -9.03 -0.73 14.37
CA GLN A 28 -8.27 0.46 13.98
C GLN A 28 -7.17 0.82 14.98
N CYS A 29 -6.06 1.33 14.47
CA CYS A 29 -4.95 1.86 15.25
C CYS A 29 -4.83 3.38 15.10
N GLU A 30 -4.11 4.01 16.01
CA GLU A 30 -3.73 5.42 15.88
C GLU A 30 -2.68 5.59 14.76
N PRO A 31 -2.59 6.79 14.15
CA PRO A 31 -1.57 7.07 13.14
C PRO A 31 -0.16 6.71 13.61
N LEU A 32 0.61 6.04 12.76
CA LEU A 32 1.99 5.67 13.07
C LEU A 32 2.85 6.93 13.24
N THR A 33 2.57 7.94 12.43
CA THR A 33 3.23 9.25 12.46
C THR A 33 2.99 10.03 13.76
N ALA A 34 2.02 9.64 14.59
CA ALA A 34 1.81 10.21 15.92
C ALA A 34 2.80 9.64 16.95
N ARG A 35 3.41 8.47 16.68
CA ARG A 35 4.32 7.78 17.61
C ARG A 35 5.79 8.02 17.28
N ALA A 36 6.14 8.20 16.01
CA ALA A 36 7.50 8.31 15.55
C ALA A 36 7.62 9.28 14.37
N GLY A 37 8.77 9.93 14.24
CA GLY A 37 9.15 10.71 13.06
C GLY A 37 9.48 9.78 11.89
N LEU A 38 8.45 9.16 11.31
CA LEU A 38 8.57 8.15 10.27
C LEU A 38 8.94 8.79 8.93
N SER A 39 10.01 8.33 8.28
CA SER A 39 10.30 8.70 6.90
C SER A 39 9.55 7.81 5.90
N LEU A 40 9.37 8.28 4.65
CA LEU A 40 8.79 7.44 3.59
C LEU A 40 9.54 6.12 3.42
N ARG A 41 10.87 6.14 3.54
CA ARG A 41 11.68 4.92 3.46
C ARG A 41 11.35 3.93 4.58
N ASP A 42 11.18 4.43 5.81
CA ASP A 42 10.80 3.60 6.95
C ASP A 42 9.39 3.05 6.78
N ALA A 43 8.46 3.86 6.26
CA ALA A 43 7.10 3.46 5.95
C ALA A 43 7.06 2.30 4.93
N TYR A 44 7.84 2.37 3.84
CA TYR A 44 8.01 1.24 2.92
C TYR A 44 8.60 0.00 3.61
N SER A 45 9.55 0.18 4.53
CA SER A 45 10.10 -0.96 5.30
C SER A 45 9.04 -1.63 6.17
N VAL A 46 8.14 -0.86 6.80
CA VAL A 46 6.97 -1.38 7.54
C VAL A 46 6.07 -2.21 6.62
N SER A 47 5.70 -1.65 5.46
CA SER A 47 4.87 -2.34 4.45
C SER A 47 5.52 -3.64 3.96
N GLU A 48 6.83 -3.63 3.68
CA GLU A 48 7.57 -4.82 3.25
C GLU A 48 7.63 -5.93 4.32
N ILE A 49 7.79 -5.56 5.59
CA ILE A 49 7.74 -6.52 6.70
C ILE A 49 6.39 -7.23 6.72
N ASN A 50 5.30 -6.48 6.61
CA ASN A 50 3.96 -7.05 6.63
C ASN A 50 3.64 -7.86 5.37
N LEU A 51 4.13 -7.45 4.20
CA LEU A 51 4.02 -8.26 2.98
C LEU A 51 4.72 -9.63 3.16
N LYS A 52 5.97 -9.63 3.65
CA LYS A 52 6.72 -10.88 3.90
C LYS A 52 6.00 -11.77 4.89
N ARG A 53 5.52 -11.20 6.00
CA ARG A 53 4.74 -11.90 7.02
C ARG A 53 3.50 -12.58 6.42
N ARG A 54 2.73 -11.86 5.59
CA ARG A 54 1.56 -12.41 4.91
C ARG A 54 1.93 -13.54 3.95
N MET A 55 2.98 -13.37 3.16
CA MET A 55 3.46 -14.42 2.25
C MET A 55 3.89 -15.68 3.01
N GLU A 56 4.53 -15.54 4.16
CA GLU A 56 5.04 -16.66 4.97
C GLU A 56 3.94 -17.34 5.79
N GLN A 57 3.06 -16.57 6.45
CA GLN A 57 2.06 -17.10 7.39
C GLN A 57 0.72 -17.40 6.71
N GLU A 58 0.25 -16.50 5.84
CA GLU A 58 -1.05 -16.62 5.17
C GLU A 58 -0.94 -17.30 3.80
N LYS A 59 0.30 -17.58 3.34
CA LYS A 59 0.59 -18.25 2.05
C LYS A 59 0.06 -17.50 0.83
N VAL A 60 -0.17 -16.18 0.95
CA VAL A 60 -0.54 -15.34 -0.18
C VAL A 60 0.64 -15.16 -1.13
N LYS A 61 0.36 -14.90 -2.40
CA LYS A 61 1.37 -14.65 -3.43
C LYS A 61 1.32 -13.17 -3.84
N LEU A 62 2.48 -12.56 -4.05
CA LEU A 62 2.54 -11.25 -4.71
C LEU A 62 2.15 -11.43 -6.18
N ILE A 63 1.10 -10.73 -6.62
CA ILE A 63 0.58 -10.81 -8.00
C ILE A 63 0.75 -9.52 -8.79
N GLY A 64 0.99 -8.40 -8.11
CA GLY A 64 1.13 -7.11 -8.76
C GLY A 64 1.46 -5.99 -7.79
N LYS A 65 1.38 -4.77 -8.30
CA LYS A 65 1.51 -3.54 -7.53
C LYS A 65 0.41 -2.57 -7.91
N LYS A 66 -0.04 -1.78 -6.96
CA LYS A 66 -0.87 -0.61 -7.21
C LYS A 66 -0.02 0.65 -7.11
N ILE A 67 -0.43 1.71 -7.79
CA ILE A 67 0.22 3.02 -7.78
C ILE A 67 -0.83 4.05 -7.41
N GLY A 68 -0.66 4.65 -6.25
CA GLY A 68 -1.53 5.71 -5.75
C GLY A 68 -0.96 7.10 -6.06
N LEU A 69 -1.77 8.13 -5.83
CA LEU A 69 -1.39 9.53 -5.96
C LEU A 69 -0.84 9.89 -7.36
N THR A 70 -1.39 9.33 -8.42
CA THR A 70 -0.93 9.54 -9.81
C THR A 70 -1.27 10.92 -10.35
N SER A 71 -2.27 11.60 -9.78
CA SER A 71 -2.68 12.94 -10.17
C SER A 71 -1.84 14.03 -9.50
N ARG A 72 -1.21 14.91 -10.32
CA ARG A 72 -0.46 16.07 -9.80
C ARG A 72 -1.33 17.02 -8.98
N ALA A 73 -2.62 17.11 -9.29
CA ALA A 73 -3.56 17.94 -8.52
C ALA A 73 -3.73 17.39 -7.10
N VAL A 74 -3.92 16.07 -6.97
CA VAL A 74 -4.03 15.38 -5.68
C VAL A 74 -2.72 15.46 -4.91
N GLN A 75 -1.58 15.21 -5.57
CA GLN A 75 -0.25 15.37 -4.95
C GLN A 75 -0.08 16.76 -4.34
N LYS A 76 -0.41 17.82 -5.10
CA LYS A 76 -0.33 19.21 -4.60
C LYS A 76 -1.26 19.47 -3.42
N GLN A 77 -2.47 18.92 -3.45
CA GLN A 77 -3.45 19.05 -2.36
C GLN A 77 -2.94 18.39 -1.06
N LEU A 78 -2.26 17.26 -1.18
CA LEU A 78 -1.72 16.50 -0.04
C LEU A 78 -0.29 16.91 0.35
N GLY A 79 0.31 17.87 -0.37
CA GLY A 79 1.66 18.36 -0.09
C GLY A 79 2.77 17.36 -0.41
N VAL A 80 2.51 16.41 -1.32
CA VAL A 80 3.47 15.42 -1.79
C VAL A 80 3.87 15.73 -3.23
N ASN A 81 4.98 15.19 -3.70
CA ASN A 81 5.54 15.49 -5.02
C ASN A 81 5.78 14.25 -5.90
N GLU A 82 5.41 13.08 -5.41
CA GLU A 82 5.60 11.80 -6.09
C GLU A 82 4.43 10.85 -5.81
N PRO A 83 4.17 9.88 -6.72
CA PRO A 83 3.24 8.80 -6.45
C PRO A 83 3.75 7.89 -5.35
N ASP A 84 2.84 7.19 -4.69
CA ASP A 84 3.16 6.06 -3.83
C ASP A 84 2.84 4.72 -4.52
N PHE A 85 3.19 3.62 -3.88
CA PHE A 85 2.84 2.29 -4.36
C PHE A 85 2.55 1.32 -3.22
N GLY A 86 1.69 0.36 -3.52
CA GLY A 86 1.38 -0.77 -2.66
C GLY A 86 1.56 -2.10 -3.37
N TYR A 87 1.41 -3.18 -2.64
CA TYR A 87 1.53 -4.55 -3.12
C TYR A 87 0.14 -5.17 -3.27
N LEU A 88 -0.11 -5.82 -4.40
CA LEU A 88 -1.30 -6.62 -4.62
C LEU A 88 -0.98 -8.09 -4.38
N THR A 89 -1.70 -8.70 -3.47
CA THR A 89 -1.57 -10.13 -3.14
C THR A 89 -2.74 -10.94 -3.68
N SER A 90 -2.55 -12.25 -3.83
CA SER A 90 -3.50 -13.13 -4.51
C SER A 90 -4.91 -13.15 -3.90
N ASP A 91 -5.04 -12.90 -2.60
CA ASP A 91 -6.31 -12.80 -1.88
C ASP A 91 -7.04 -11.48 -2.08
N MET A 92 -6.37 -10.46 -2.63
CA MET A 92 -6.99 -9.17 -2.97
C MET A 92 -7.68 -9.18 -4.33
N ASN A 93 -7.45 -10.22 -5.14
CA ASN A 93 -8.08 -10.32 -6.45
C ASN A 93 -9.48 -10.91 -6.33
N VAL A 94 -10.49 -10.08 -6.56
CA VAL A 94 -11.89 -10.49 -6.57
C VAL A 94 -12.37 -10.55 -8.03
N PRO A 95 -12.75 -11.73 -8.54
CA PRO A 95 -13.27 -11.87 -9.89
C PRO A 95 -14.58 -11.10 -10.10
N MET A 96 -14.83 -10.67 -11.33
CA MET A 96 -16.07 -9.99 -11.69
C MET A 96 -17.29 -10.87 -11.36
N GLY A 97 -18.26 -10.27 -10.68
CA GLY A 97 -19.50 -10.95 -10.26
C GLY A 97 -19.42 -11.62 -8.90
N GLU A 98 -18.25 -11.65 -8.27
CA GLU A 98 -18.13 -12.09 -6.89
C GLU A 98 -18.33 -10.93 -5.90
N GLY A 99 -18.82 -11.26 -4.72
CA GLY A 99 -19.03 -10.29 -3.66
C GLY A 99 -17.78 -10.11 -2.80
N VAL A 100 -17.56 -8.90 -2.31
CA VAL A 100 -16.52 -8.60 -1.32
C VAL A 100 -17.09 -8.73 0.08
N ASN A 101 -16.39 -9.45 0.96
CA ASN A 101 -16.77 -9.54 2.36
C ASN A 101 -16.40 -8.26 3.12
N ILE A 102 -17.33 -7.34 3.22
CA ILE A 102 -17.14 -6.05 3.90
C ILE A 102 -16.90 -6.19 5.41
N SER A 103 -17.27 -7.31 6.03
CA SER A 103 -17.03 -7.50 7.48
C SER A 103 -15.53 -7.70 7.80
N ALA A 104 -14.71 -8.00 6.80
CA ALA A 104 -13.25 -8.09 6.93
C ALA A 104 -12.56 -6.73 6.74
N LEU A 105 -13.31 -5.69 6.39
CA LEU A 105 -12.81 -4.33 6.14
C LEU A 105 -13.22 -3.41 7.30
N MET A 106 -12.46 -2.33 7.50
CA MET A 106 -12.69 -1.39 8.61
C MET A 106 -13.40 -0.11 8.17
N GLN A 107 -12.92 0.49 7.11
CA GLN A 107 -13.37 1.80 6.60
C GLN A 107 -13.29 1.82 5.06
N PRO A 108 -13.90 0.85 4.35
CA PRO A 108 -13.70 0.70 2.92
C PRO A 108 -14.18 1.92 2.13
N ARG A 109 -13.43 2.26 1.10
CA ARG A 109 -13.79 3.21 0.06
C ARG A 109 -13.57 2.57 -1.30
N VAL A 110 -14.18 3.12 -2.33
CA VAL A 110 -14.17 2.58 -3.68
C VAL A 110 -13.61 3.61 -4.64
N GLU A 111 -12.66 3.20 -5.48
CA GLU A 111 -12.03 4.03 -6.50
C GLU A 111 -12.12 3.34 -7.86
N GLY A 112 -12.33 4.14 -8.92
CA GLY A 112 -12.28 3.65 -10.29
C GLY A 112 -10.85 3.71 -10.80
N GLU A 113 -10.32 2.56 -11.26
CA GLU A 113 -8.93 2.41 -11.62
C GLU A 113 -8.73 1.76 -13.00
N THR A 114 -7.49 1.80 -13.48
CA THR A 114 -7.07 1.14 -14.71
C THR A 114 -6.02 0.08 -14.40
N ALA A 115 -6.35 -1.18 -14.66
CA ALA A 115 -5.41 -2.28 -14.49
C ALA A 115 -4.64 -2.57 -15.79
N PHE A 116 -3.32 -2.65 -15.67
CA PHE A 116 -2.41 -3.09 -16.72
C PHE A 116 -2.01 -4.54 -16.46
N VAL A 117 -2.48 -5.44 -17.28
CA VAL A 117 -2.09 -6.86 -17.21
C VAL A 117 -0.82 -7.05 -18.03
N LEU A 118 0.24 -7.50 -17.35
CA LEU A 118 1.55 -7.64 -17.96
C LEU A 118 1.77 -9.09 -18.45
N LYS A 119 2.23 -9.24 -19.70
CA LYS A 119 2.66 -10.54 -20.27
C LYS A 119 4.09 -10.94 -19.86
N ARG A 120 4.85 -10.02 -19.25
CA ARG A 120 6.17 -10.28 -18.70
C ARG A 120 6.45 -9.38 -17.50
N THR A 121 7.21 -9.89 -16.55
CA THR A 121 7.65 -9.13 -15.39
C THR A 121 8.53 -7.95 -15.78
N LEU A 122 8.28 -6.79 -15.20
CA LEU A 122 9.15 -5.63 -15.26
C LEU A 122 10.02 -5.58 -13.98
N ARG A 123 11.32 -5.37 -14.16
CA ARG A 123 12.26 -5.24 -13.05
C ARG A 123 13.19 -4.05 -13.31
N GLY A 124 13.13 -3.05 -12.39
CA GLY A 124 14.05 -1.89 -12.40
C GLY A 124 15.48 -2.25 -11.99
N PRO A 125 16.38 -1.25 -11.99
CA PRO A 125 16.12 0.15 -12.33
C PRO A 125 16.06 0.40 -13.85
N GLY A 126 15.62 1.63 -14.23
CA GLY A 126 15.69 2.11 -15.62
C GLY A 126 14.53 1.70 -16.50
N ILE A 127 13.41 1.26 -15.93
CA ILE A 127 12.18 0.97 -16.69
C ILE A 127 11.62 2.26 -17.30
N THR A 128 11.38 2.22 -18.60
CA THR A 128 10.82 3.33 -19.38
C THR A 128 9.35 3.10 -19.71
N VAL A 129 8.66 4.15 -20.16
CA VAL A 129 7.28 4.05 -20.69
C VAL A 129 7.21 3.01 -21.84
N ALA A 130 8.22 2.98 -22.70
CA ALA A 130 8.27 2.01 -23.79
C ALA A 130 8.38 0.55 -23.29
N ASP A 131 9.08 0.33 -22.18
CA ASP A 131 9.16 -1.00 -21.57
C ASP A 131 7.83 -1.42 -20.98
N VAL A 132 7.10 -0.52 -20.33
CA VAL A 132 5.76 -0.77 -19.81
C VAL A 132 4.80 -1.11 -20.97
N ILE A 133 4.78 -0.30 -22.03
CA ILE A 133 3.93 -0.56 -23.20
C ILE A 133 4.24 -1.93 -23.80
N ARG A 134 5.51 -2.28 -24.00
CA ARG A 134 5.92 -3.59 -24.55
C ARG A 134 5.60 -4.75 -23.62
N ALA A 135 5.57 -4.53 -22.32
CA ALA A 135 5.27 -5.56 -21.33
C ALA A 135 3.77 -5.76 -21.13
N THR A 136 2.95 -4.77 -21.46
CA THR A 136 1.49 -4.83 -21.30
C THR A 136 0.89 -5.78 -22.33
N ASP A 137 0.04 -6.68 -21.87
CA ASP A 137 -0.78 -7.56 -22.69
C ASP A 137 -2.08 -6.87 -23.03
N PHE A 138 -2.82 -6.46 -22.00
CA PHE A 138 -4.05 -5.69 -22.15
C PHE A 138 -4.28 -4.78 -20.95
N VAL A 139 -5.24 -3.86 -21.11
CA VAL A 139 -5.66 -2.89 -20.11
C VAL A 139 -7.16 -3.02 -19.92
N LEU A 140 -7.62 -2.94 -18.70
CA LEU A 140 -9.05 -3.02 -18.37
C LEU A 140 -9.42 -2.04 -17.25
N PRO A 141 -10.67 -1.56 -17.22
CA PRO A 141 -11.18 -0.83 -16.07
C PRO A 141 -11.32 -1.80 -14.89
N CYS A 142 -11.02 -1.32 -13.69
CA CYS A 142 -11.24 -2.07 -12.47
C CYS A 142 -11.74 -1.16 -11.35
N ILE A 143 -12.18 -1.78 -10.28
CA ILE A 143 -12.53 -1.10 -9.03
C ILE A 143 -11.47 -1.46 -8.01
N GLU A 144 -10.87 -0.46 -7.39
CA GLU A 144 -10.05 -0.65 -6.20
C GLU A 144 -10.91 -0.43 -4.95
N ILE A 145 -10.79 -1.33 -3.99
CA ILE A 145 -11.36 -1.16 -2.65
C ILE A 145 -10.20 -0.86 -1.72
N ILE A 146 -10.08 0.40 -1.34
CA ILE A 146 -9.11 0.85 -0.36
C ILE A 146 -9.68 0.76 1.05
N ASP A 147 -8.82 0.43 2.02
CA ASP A 147 -9.23 0.29 3.42
C ASP A 147 -8.07 0.65 4.35
N SER A 148 -8.27 1.60 5.24
CA SER A 148 -7.21 2.03 6.16
C SER A 148 -7.36 1.38 7.54
N ARG A 149 -6.23 0.87 8.06
CA ARG A 149 -6.12 0.41 9.44
C ARG A 149 -5.98 1.57 10.42
N VAL A 150 -5.65 2.75 9.92
CA VAL A 150 -5.55 3.97 10.72
C VAL A 150 -6.93 4.62 10.91
N LYS A 151 -7.25 4.94 12.14
CA LYS A 151 -8.54 5.45 12.58
C LYS A 151 -8.96 6.72 11.84
N ASP A 152 -10.22 6.75 11.40
CA ASP A 152 -10.91 7.91 10.81
C ASP A 152 -10.19 8.46 9.56
N TRP A 153 -9.37 7.65 8.88
CA TRP A 153 -8.54 8.12 7.76
C TRP A 153 -7.63 9.31 8.13
N LYS A 154 -7.21 9.41 9.38
CA LYS A 154 -6.28 10.46 9.84
C LYS A 154 -4.84 10.14 9.47
N ILE A 155 -4.60 9.98 8.18
CA ILE A 155 -3.34 9.53 7.61
C ILE A 155 -2.52 10.68 7.02
N LYS A 156 -1.20 10.56 7.16
CA LYS A 156 -0.21 11.24 6.32
C LYS A 156 0.29 10.27 5.27
N ILE A 157 1.13 10.73 4.36
CA ILE A 157 1.68 9.88 3.30
C ILE A 157 2.46 8.68 3.86
N GLU A 158 3.19 8.88 4.97
CA GLU A 158 3.93 7.82 5.62
C GLU A 158 3.00 6.77 6.24
N ASP A 159 1.86 7.17 6.80
CA ASP A 159 0.85 6.23 7.32
C ASP A 159 0.26 5.42 6.17
N THR A 160 -0.09 6.08 5.07
CA THR A 160 -0.64 5.44 3.85
C THR A 160 0.33 4.39 3.31
N VAL A 161 1.59 4.76 3.09
CA VAL A 161 2.64 3.87 2.57
C VAL A 161 2.90 2.69 3.50
N ALA A 162 2.99 2.93 4.82
CA ALA A 162 3.19 1.88 5.80
C ALA A 162 2.04 0.86 5.80
N ASP A 163 0.83 1.33 5.53
CA ASP A 163 -0.40 0.56 5.44
C ASP A 163 -0.68 0.03 4.01
N ASN A 164 0.39 -0.24 3.26
CA ASN A 164 0.37 -0.79 1.90
C ASN A 164 -0.28 0.13 0.87
N ALA A 165 -0.11 1.44 1.02
CA ALA A 165 -0.76 2.49 0.23
C ALA A 165 -2.31 2.46 0.38
N SER A 166 -2.75 2.07 1.59
CA SER A 166 -4.14 1.97 2.11
C SER A 166 -5.08 1.14 1.29
#